data_1115ea9afb5ab82bc2f8c0f47fe22214
#
_entry.id   1115ea9afb5ab82bc2f8c0f47fe22214
#
_cell.length_a   1.000
_cell.length_b   1.000
_cell.length_c   1.000
_cell.angle_alpha   90.00
_cell.angle_beta   90.00
_cell.angle_gamma   90.00
#
_symmetry.space_group_name_H-M   'P 1'
#
loop_
_entity.id
_entity.type
_entity.pdbx_description
1 polymer ?
#
loop_
_entity_poly.entity_id
_entity_poly.type
_entity_poly.pdbx_seq_one_letter_code
_entity_poly.pdbx_strand_id
1 'polypeptide(L)'
;MPLIDLPVGGSSTHAVLSAHGGMASSKLFSDIDQLAVGDMFYIHVLGEVLAYEVDNIHTVLPADTSLLQIADGKDLVTLVTCTPFGVNTHRLLVRGHRVPYIPEQDAVAAETQKMASSWTQHYLTGLAVGLGVVAVIGGAYFLVRRRRHA
;
A
#
# COMPACT_ATOMS: atom_id res chain seq x y z
N MET A 1 -4.10 -17.63 26.68
CA MET A 1 -2.96 -16.81 26.26
C MET A 1 -3.45 -15.87 25.17
N PRO A 2 -3.25 -14.56 25.22
CA PRO A 2 -3.68 -13.69 24.13
C PRO A 2 -2.96 -14.08 22.84
N LEU A 3 -3.71 -14.09 21.73
CA LEU A 3 -3.16 -14.45 20.40
C LEU A 3 -2.53 -13.24 19.71
N ILE A 4 -2.79 -12.04 20.20
CA ILE A 4 -2.41 -10.76 19.57
C ILE A 4 -2.15 -9.71 20.64
N ASP A 5 -1.17 -8.84 20.39
CA ASP A 5 -0.78 -7.73 21.26
C ASP A 5 -1.04 -6.37 20.58
N LEU A 6 -0.85 -5.29 21.37
CA LEU A 6 -0.81 -3.93 20.84
C LEU A 6 0.49 -3.70 20.04
N PRO A 7 0.50 -2.85 19.01
CA PRO A 7 1.66 -2.60 18.17
C PRO A 7 2.67 -1.65 18.86
N VAL A 8 3.06 -1.98 20.09
CA VAL A 8 4.04 -1.20 20.89
C VAL A 8 5.42 -1.85 20.90
N GLY A 9 5.57 -3.00 20.25
CA GLY A 9 6.79 -3.78 20.21
C GLY A 9 7.06 -4.53 21.52
N GLY A 10 8.05 -5.39 21.51
CA GLY A 10 8.52 -6.15 22.67
C GLY A 10 8.82 -7.60 22.37
N SER A 11 9.60 -8.24 23.24
CA SER A 11 9.91 -9.67 23.12
C SER A 11 8.68 -10.54 23.35
N SER A 12 8.49 -11.56 22.52
CA SER A 12 7.34 -12.46 22.56
C SER A 12 6.00 -11.74 22.35
N THR A 13 5.98 -10.78 21.40
CA THR A 13 4.78 -10.05 20.98
C THR A 13 4.45 -10.31 19.51
N HIS A 14 3.16 -10.27 19.17
CA HIS A 14 2.68 -10.32 17.78
C HIS A 14 1.48 -9.42 17.62
N ALA A 15 1.67 -8.23 17.08
CA ALA A 15 0.56 -7.32 16.79
C ALA A 15 -0.02 -7.59 15.39
N VAL A 16 -1.34 -7.44 15.26
CA VAL A 16 -2.05 -7.60 13.98
C VAL A 16 -2.77 -6.30 13.66
N LEU A 17 -2.41 -5.69 12.53
CA LEU A 17 -3.03 -4.47 12.02
C LEU A 17 -3.87 -4.84 10.80
N SER A 18 -5.17 -4.55 10.85
CA SER A 18 -6.09 -4.84 9.74
C SER A 18 -6.69 -3.56 9.19
N ALA A 19 -6.68 -3.44 7.86
CA ALA A 19 -7.34 -2.35 7.16
C ALA A 19 -7.85 -2.80 5.80
N HIS A 20 -8.78 -2.02 5.23
CA HIS A 20 -9.31 -2.27 3.90
C HIS A 20 -8.24 -2.09 2.82
N GLY A 21 -8.22 -3.00 1.84
CA GLY A 21 -7.53 -2.83 0.57
C GLY A 21 -8.50 -2.33 -0.51
N GLY A 22 -8.02 -1.38 -1.34
CA GLY A 22 -8.75 -0.96 -2.53
C GLY A 22 -9.96 -0.05 -2.31
N MET A 23 -9.99 0.76 -1.27
CA MET A 23 -11.00 1.80 -1.12
C MET A 23 -10.69 3.01 -2.01
N ALA A 24 -11.67 3.45 -2.82
CA ALA A 24 -11.53 4.59 -3.71
C ALA A 24 -11.27 5.92 -2.97
N SER A 25 -11.72 6.05 -1.72
CA SER A 25 -11.61 7.26 -0.91
C SER A 25 -10.37 7.33 -0.01
N SER A 26 -9.65 6.22 0.16
CA SER A 26 -8.48 6.16 1.05
C SER A 26 -7.54 5.02 0.66
N LYS A 27 -6.25 5.28 0.64
CA LYS A 27 -5.25 4.26 0.30
C LYS A 27 -5.22 3.12 1.30
N LEU A 28 -5.29 3.37 2.61
CA LEU A 28 -5.18 2.37 3.67
C LEU A 28 -4.15 1.27 3.31
N PHE A 29 -4.58 0.00 3.28
CA PHE A 29 -3.74 -1.14 2.91
C PHE A 29 -3.88 -1.57 1.44
N SER A 30 -4.21 -0.63 0.53
CA SER A 30 -4.38 -0.94 -0.90
C SER A 30 -3.09 -1.42 -1.58
N ASP A 31 -1.94 -0.98 -1.11
CA ASP A 31 -0.65 -1.22 -1.75
C ASP A 31 0.22 -2.26 -0.98
N ILE A 32 -0.29 -2.91 0.08
CA ILE A 32 0.51 -3.91 0.82
C ILE A 32 0.75 -5.21 0.03
N ASP A 33 0.02 -5.43 -1.04
CA ASP A 33 0.22 -6.52 -1.99
C ASP A 33 1.47 -6.34 -2.86
N GLN A 34 2.05 -5.13 -2.89
CA GLN A 34 3.29 -4.82 -3.59
C GLN A 34 4.54 -5.08 -2.74
N LEU A 35 4.37 -5.30 -1.43
CA LEU A 35 5.49 -5.61 -0.55
C LEU A 35 6.07 -7.00 -0.86
N ALA A 36 7.38 -7.08 -0.80
CA ALA A 36 8.15 -8.31 -0.95
C ALA A 36 8.91 -8.64 0.34
N VAL A 37 9.35 -9.89 0.49
CA VAL A 37 10.24 -10.30 1.60
C VAL A 37 11.55 -9.50 1.50
N GLY A 38 11.95 -8.88 2.61
CA GLY A 38 13.08 -7.97 2.72
C GLY A 38 12.71 -6.47 2.65
N ASP A 39 11.47 -6.15 2.27
CA ASP A 39 11.00 -4.75 2.31
C ASP A 39 10.76 -4.29 3.75
N MET A 40 10.83 -2.98 3.95
CA MET A 40 10.66 -2.36 5.26
C MET A 40 9.29 -1.69 5.38
N PHE A 41 8.68 -1.80 6.56
CA PHE A 41 7.56 -0.95 6.95
C PHE A 41 7.73 -0.42 8.37
N TYR A 42 7.05 0.69 8.67
CA TYR A 42 7.24 1.43 9.90
C TYR A 42 5.92 1.64 10.62
N ILE A 43 5.95 1.50 11.94
CA ILE A 43 4.80 1.78 12.81
C ILE A 43 5.17 2.97 13.70
N HIS A 44 4.42 4.05 13.57
CA HIS A 44 4.54 5.23 14.41
C HIS A 44 3.54 5.12 15.57
N VAL A 45 4.03 4.91 16.77
CA VAL A 45 3.21 4.70 17.95
C VAL A 45 3.82 5.40 19.16
N LEU A 46 3.00 6.16 19.91
CA LEU A 46 3.41 6.87 21.15
C LEU A 46 4.66 7.76 21.00
N GLY A 47 4.89 8.31 19.81
CA GLY A 47 6.06 9.14 19.51
C GLY A 47 7.33 8.38 19.17
N GLU A 48 7.27 7.06 19.10
CA GLU A 48 8.35 6.17 18.66
C GLU A 48 8.10 5.63 17.26
N VAL A 49 9.17 5.27 16.56
CA VAL A 49 9.12 4.60 15.26
C VAL A 49 9.66 3.19 15.41
N LEU A 50 8.80 2.22 15.12
CA LEU A 50 9.13 0.81 15.15
C LEU A 50 9.35 0.33 13.71
N ALA A 51 10.55 -0.15 13.37
CA ALA A 51 10.89 -0.65 12.06
C ALA A 51 10.74 -2.17 12.00
N TYR A 52 10.12 -2.67 10.94
CA TYR A 52 9.92 -4.09 10.68
C TYR A 52 10.35 -4.43 9.26
N GLU A 53 11.09 -5.53 9.12
CA GLU A 53 11.44 -6.11 7.82
C GLU A 53 10.48 -7.25 7.51
N VAL A 54 9.90 -7.25 6.32
CA VAL A 54 8.98 -8.30 5.85
C VAL A 54 9.72 -9.63 5.78
N ASP A 55 9.29 -10.62 6.55
CA ASP A 55 9.85 -11.96 6.58
C ASP A 55 8.94 -13.03 5.97
N ASN A 56 7.63 -12.72 5.84
CA ASN A 56 6.68 -13.70 5.34
C ASN A 56 5.43 -13.06 4.72
N ILE A 57 4.95 -13.63 3.60
CA ILE A 57 3.74 -13.18 2.91
C ILE A 57 2.88 -14.40 2.59
N HIS A 58 1.63 -14.41 3.05
CA HIS A 58 0.69 -15.49 2.83
C HIS A 58 -0.71 -15.02 2.45
N THR A 59 -1.38 -15.82 1.65
CA THR A 59 -2.82 -15.67 1.39
C THR A 59 -3.56 -16.84 2.04
N VAL A 60 -4.48 -16.53 2.96
CA VAL A 60 -5.20 -17.52 3.77
C VAL A 60 -6.71 -17.32 3.70
N LEU A 61 -7.47 -18.31 4.14
CA LEU A 61 -8.92 -18.15 4.34
C LEU A 61 -9.21 -17.24 5.54
N PRO A 62 -10.34 -16.52 5.56
CA PRO A 62 -10.66 -15.56 6.63
C PRO A 62 -10.68 -16.14 8.05
N ALA A 63 -10.96 -17.43 8.19
CA ALA A 63 -11.00 -18.11 9.49
C ALA A 63 -9.64 -18.68 9.93
N ASP A 64 -8.63 -18.66 9.05
CA ASP A 64 -7.32 -19.21 9.36
C ASP A 64 -6.46 -18.18 10.08
N THR A 65 -6.25 -18.39 11.36
CA THR A 65 -5.41 -17.57 12.26
C THR A 65 -4.11 -18.25 12.67
N SER A 66 -3.78 -19.38 12.06
CA SER A 66 -2.61 -20.21 12.45
C SER A 66 -1.29 -19.46 12.38
N LEU A 67 -1.16 -18.49 11.46
CA LEU A 67 0.04 -17.68 11.24
C LEU A 67 0.14 -16.44 12.14
N LEU A 68 -0.89 -16.18 12.97
CA LEU A 68 -0.94 -15.00 13.85
C LEU A 68 -0.49 -15.33 15.30
N GLN A 69 0.13 -16.48 15.51
CA GLN A 69 0.58 -16.91 16.82
C GLN A 69 1.77 -16.09 17.31
N ILE A 70 1.81 -15.82 18.61
CA ILE A 70 3.00 -15.24 19.27
C ILE A 70 4.13 -16.27 19.21
N ALA A 71 5.30 -15.82 18.76
CA ALA A 71 6.53 -16.61 18.74
C ALA A 71 7.45 -16.17 19.87
N ASP A 72 7.94 -17.14 20.66
CA ASP A 72 8.80 -16.84 21.81
C ASP A 72 10.06 -16.07 21.39
N GLY A 73 10.39 -15.03 22.14
CA GLY A 73 11.56 -14.17 21.90
C GLY A 73 11.46 -13.26 20.69
N LYS A 74 10.38 -13.32 19.90
CA LYS A 74 10.22 -12.48 18.68
C LYS A 74 9.29 -11.29 18.93
N ASP A 75 9.57 -10.21 18.22
CA ASP A 75 8.71 -9.05 18.09
C ASP A 75 8.19 -9.03 16.63
N LEU A 76 6.92 -9.36 16.45
CA LEU A 76 6.30 -9.55 15.15
C LEU A 76 5.11 -8.58 14.96
N VAL A 77 4.94 -8.16 13.72
CA VAL A 77 3.73 -7.47 13.26
C VAL A 77 3.23 -8.10 11.97
N THR A 78 1.93 -8.33 11.88
CA THR A 78 1.28 -8.77 10.63
C THR A 78 0.27 -7.72 10.17
N LEU A 79 0.46 -7.25 8.94
CA LEU A 79 -0.50 -6.42 8.22
C LEU A 79 -1.49 -7.34 7.51
N VAL A 80 -2.79 -7.06 7.65
CA VAL A 80 -3.86 -7.91 7.11
C VAL A 80 -4.82 -7.09 6.25
N THR A 81 -5.05 -7.53 5.02
CA THR A 81 -6.08 -6.96 4.15
C THR A 81 -6.87 -8.04 3.43
N CYS A 82 -7.99 -7.65 2.80
CA CYS A 82 -8.79 -8.53 1.97
C CYS A 82 -8.16 -8.71 0.58
N THR A 83 -8.24 -9.93 0.04
CA THR A 83 -7.75 -10.26 -1.32
C THR A 83 -8.64 -11.36 -1.94
N PRO A 84 -8.73 -11.51 -3.29
CA PRO A 84 -8.37 -10.52 -4.31
C PRO A 84 -9.22 -9.25 -4.22
N PHE A 85 -8.72 -8.16 -4.77
CA PHE A 85 -9.44 -6.88 -4.82
C PHE A 85 -10.87 -7.03 -5.37
N GLY A 86 -11.86 -6.49 -4.66
CA GLY A 86 -13.27 -6.55 -5.04
C GLY A 86 -13.99 -7.89 -4.81
N VAL A 87 -13.25 -9.00 -4.65
CA VAL A 87 -13.81 -10.35 -4.36
C VAL A 87 -13.75 -10.66 -2.86
N ASN A 88 -12.63 -10.36 -2.20
CA ASN A 88 -12.45 -10.39 -0.73
C ASN A 88 -12.63 -11.77 -0.08
N THR A 89 -12.44 -12.86 -0.82
CA THR A 89 -12.61 -14.24 -0.35
C THR A 89 -11.51 -14.71 0.57
N HIS A 90 -10.33 -14.08 0.50
CA HIS A 90 -9.15 -14.45 1.27
C HIS A 90 -8.61 -13.24 2.06
N ARG A 91 -7.58 -13.49 2.85
CA ARG A 91 -6.80 -12.48 3.56
C ARG A 91 -5.36 -12.55 3.11
N LEU A 92 -4.81 -11.42 2.71
CA LEU A 92 -3.36 -11.25 2.52
C LEU A 92 -2.75 -10.89 3.86
N LEU A 93 -1.77 -11.65 4.28
CA LEU A 93 -0.97 -11.45 5.49
C LEU A 93 0.46 -11.09 5.08
N VAL A 94 0.92 -9.90 5.46
CA VAL A 94 2.30 -9.48 5.30
C VAL A 94 2.89 -9.34 6.69
N ARG A 95 3.76 -10.29 7.07
CA ARG A 95 4.39 -10.32 8.39
C ARG A 95 5.79 -9.74 8.33
N GLY A 96 6.14 -8.94 9.33
CA GLY A 96 7.49 -8.47 9.56
C GLY A 96 7.98 -8.77 10.96
N HIS A 97 9.31 -8.91 11.09
CA HIS A 97 10.01 -8.99 12.34
C HIS A 97 10.71 -7.67 12.66
N ARG A 98 10.85 -7.37 13.94
CA ARG A 98 11.50 -6.15 14.41
C ARG A 98 12.96 -6.06 13.99
N VAL A 99 13.36 -4.88 13.48
CA VAL A 99 14.74 -4.52 13.17
C VAL A 99 15.09 -3.15 13.79
N PRO A 100 16.38 -2.81 13.93
CA PRO A 100 16.79 -1.48 14.38
C PRO A 100 16.24 -0.40 13.43
N TYR A 101 15.65 0.66 13.99
CA TYR A 101 15.19 1.80 13.20
C TYR A 101 16.38 2.65 12.75
N ILE A 102 16.48 2.90 11.45
CA ILE A 102 17.46 3.76 10.82
C ILE A 102 16.72 4.92 10.15
N PRO A 103 16.77 6.15 10.70
CA PRO A 103 15.99 7.30 10.21
C PRO A 103 16.21 7.65 8.73
N GLU A 104 17.41 7.41 8.20
CA GLU A 104 17.72 7.64 6.78
C GLU A 104 16.92 6.73 5.83
N GLN A 105 16.68 5.49 6.22
CA GLN A 105 15.89 4.53 5.41
C GLN A 105 14.40 4.92 5.36
N ASP A 106 13.86 5.38 6.47
CA ASP A 106 12.48 5.87 6.54
C ASP A 106 12.30 7.12 5.66
N ALA A 107 13.23 8.07 5.70
CA ALA A 107 13.22 9.26 4.86
C ALA A 107 13.29 8.91 3.37
N VAL A 108 14.16 7.98 2.97
CA VAL A 108 14.29 7.52 1.57
C VAL A 108 13.02 6.81 1.10
N ALA A 109 12.42 5.97 1.93
CA ALA A 109 11.16 5.30 1.61
C ALA A 109 10.01 6.32 1.42
N ALA A 110 9.91 7.32 2.29
CA ALA A 110 8.92 8.39 2.19
C ALA A 110 9.11 9.28 0.94
N GLU A 111 10.35 9.59 0.56
CA GLU A 111 10.66 10.34 -0.66
C GLU A 111 10.35 9.53 -1.93
N THR A 112 10.68 8.26 -1.95
CA THR A 112 10.39 7.35 -3.08
C THR A 112 8.88 7.26 -3.31
N GLN A 113 8.10 7.14 -2.24
CA GLN A 113 6.64 7.10 -2.31
C GLN A 113 6.02 8.42 -2.79
N LYS A 114 6.59 9.57 -2.36
CA LYS A 114 6.20 10.89 -2.87
C LYS A 114 6.47 11.06 -4.36
N MET A 115 7.65 10.64 -4.83
CA MET A 115 8.00 10.69 -6.25
C MET A 115 7.08 9.83 -7.11
N ALA A 116 6.78 8.60 -6.70
CA ALA A 116 5.88 7.71 -7.43
C ALA A 116 4.47 8.32 -7.57
N SER A 117 3.94 8.94 -6.51
CA SER A 117 2.62 9.60 -6.55
C SER A 117 2.61 10.85 -7.44
N SER A 118 3.69 11.64 -7.48
CA SER A 118 3.78 12.84 -8.31
C SER A 118 3.88 12.51 -9.80
N TRP A 119 4.60 11.45 -10.17
CA TRP A 119 4.72 11.00 -11.55
C TRP A 119 3.36 10.63 -12.16
N THR A 120 2.54 9.91 -11.41
CA THR A 120 1.19 9.51 -11.86
C THR A 120 0.29 10.72 -12.09
N GLN A 121 0.35 11.73 -11.21
CA GLN A 121 -0.40 12.98 -11.39
C GLN A 121 0.03 13.76 -12.64
N HIS A 122 1.33 13.92 -12.87
CA HIS A 122 1.85 14.62 -14.04
C HIS A 122 1.52 13.91 -15.34
N TYR A 123 1.59 12.57 -15.35
CA TYR A 123 1.21 11.77 -16.52
C TYR A 123 -0.28 11.91 -16.87
N LEU A 124 -1.17 11.83 -15.88
CA LEU A 124 -2.62 11.99 -16.08
C LEU A 124 -2.98 13.41 -16.55
N THR A 125 -2.30 14.42 -15.98
CA THR A 125 -2.51 15.82 -16.39
C THR A 125 -2.03 16.04 -17.83
N GLY A 126 -0.88 15.50 -18.22
CA GLY A 126 -0.36 15.56 -19.58
C GLY A 126 -1.28 14.87 -20.60
N LEU A 127 -1.83 13.70 -20.26
CA LEU A 127 -2.81 12.98 -21.08
C LEU A 127 -4.11 13.78 -21.28
N ALA A 128 -4.64 14.37 -20.22
CA ALA A 128 -5.86 15.18 -20.29
C ALA A 128 -5.67 16.43 -21.18
N VAL A 129 -4.54 17.13 -21.04
CA VAL A 129 -4.19 18.27 -21.88
C VAL A 129 -4.01 17.85 -23.34
N GLY A 130 -3.31 16.75 -23.61
CA GLY A 130 -3.10 16.21 -24.95
C GLY A 130 -4.41 15.86 -25.65
N LEU A 131 -5.32 15.17 -24.98
CA LEU A 131 -6.65 14.86 -25.51
C LEU A 131 -7.48 16.12 -25.78
N GLY A 132 -7.40 17.12 -24.91
CA GLY A 132 -8.07 18.41 -25.12
C GLY A 132 -7.60 19.14 -26.39
N VAL A 133 -6.29 19.18 -26.63
CA VAL A 133 -5.70 19.79 -27.84
C VAL A 133 -6.17 19.06 -29.11
N VAL A 134 -6.15 17.72 -29.10
CA VAL A 134 -6.61 16.91 -30.24
C VAL A 134 -8.09 17.15 -30.53
N ALA A 135 -8.93 17.25 -29.50
CA ALA A 135 -10.36 17.54 -29.67
C ALA A 135 -10.61 18.95 -30.27
N VAL A 136 -9.85 19.95 -29.84
CA VAL A 136 -9.96 21.32 -30.37
C VAL A 136 -9.54 21.37 -31.85
N ILE A 137 -8.40 20.74 -32.20
CA ILE A 137 -7.91 20.72 -33.60
C ILE A 137 -8.89 19.93 -34.48
N GLY A 138 -9.36 18.77 -34.02
CA GLY A 138 -10.36 17.97 -34.76
C GLY A 138 -11.68 18.68 -34.96
N GLY A 139 -12.17 19.39 -33.94
CA GLY A 139 -13.37 20.22 -34.02
C GLY A 139 -13.21 21.40 -35.01
N ALA A 140 -12.09 22.11 -34.95
CA ALA A 140 -11.78 23.19 -35.89
C ALA A 140 -11.68 22.67 -37.32
N TYR A 141 -11.00 21.56 -37.56
CA TYR A 141 -10.90 20.92 -38.87
C TYR A 141 -12.28 20.52 -39.41
N PHE A 142 -13.13 19.94 -38.59
CA PHE A 142 -14.48 19.53 -38.97
C PHE A 142 -15.34 20.73 -39.34
N LEU A 143 -15.26 21.83 -38.59
CA LEU A 143 -16.01 23.07 -38.89
C LEU A 143 -15.54 23.71 -40.19
N VAL A 144 -14.24 23.77 -40.47
CA VAL A 144 -13.70 24.30 -41.73
C VAL A 144 -14.11 23.44 -42.93
N ARG A 145 -14.09 22.11 -42.78
CA ARG A 145 -14.51 21.16 -43.81
C ARG A 145 -16.01 21.32 -44.15
N ARG A 146 -16.85 21.47 -43.10
CA ARG A 146 -18.29 21.66 -43.27
C ARG A 146 -18.62 22.97 -44.02
N ARG A 147 -17.85 24.04 -43.79
CA ARG A 147 -18.01 25.33 -44.50
C ARG A 147 -17.57 25.29 -45.97
N ARG A 148 -16.73 24.35 -46.39
CA ARG A 148 -16.29 24.18 -47.79
C ARG A 148 -17.26 23.38 -48.65
N HIS A 149 -18.23 22.69 -48.03
CA HIS A 149 -19.23 21.85 -48.71
C HIS A 149 -20.66 22.43 -48.63
N ALA A 150 -20.84 23.59 -48.03
CA ALA A 150 -22.05 24.41 -48.07
C ALA A 150 -21.84 25.62 -48.95
#